data_07e99128599c1f600071ec7bda7394ce
#
_entry.id   07e99128599c1f600071ec7bda7394ce
#
_cell.length_a   1.000
_cell.length_b   1.000
_cell.length_c   1.000
_cell.angle_alpha   90.00
_cell.angle_beta   90.00
_cell.angle_gamma   90.00
#
_symmetry.space_group_name_H-M   'P 1'
#
loop_
_entity.id
_entity.type
_entity.pdbx_description
1 polymer ?
#
loop_
_entity_poly.entity_id
_entity_poly.type
_entity_poly.pdbx_seq_one_letter_code
_entity_poly.pdbx_strand_id
1 'polypeptide(L)'
;MDQETDQRSVLYTLMSPAASMTADATIAIIAEEGFDRVSVRSVAARLGVAPGPVQYRSPSRRTLLTDALVRSVQRQAGRVLSHEVDPAQPETLVRALAELLPTGAVQREDAAAWVAFGAAASTRPWLADPYWEALRIMRTWVEGVLADARKAGRMRADLPPAEGARLVTAVINGLTLDLLNAPPTEAGEVIGQLRSGLGLILRGL
;
A
#
# COMPACT_ATOMS: atom_id res chain seq x y z
N MET A 1 -12.65 17.24 -17.45
CA MET A 1 -11.88 16.16 -18.10
C MET A 1 -10.40 16.20 -17.74
N ASP A 2 -9.94 17.11 -16.87
CA ASP A 2 -8.50 17.31 -16.57
C ASP A 2 -8.02 16.89 -15.16
N GLN A 3 -8.92 16.56 -14.23
CA GLN A 3 -8.51 16.14 -12.88
C GLN A 3 -8.13 14.65 -12.78
N GLU A 4 -8.62 13.82 -13.68
CA GLU A 4 -8.34 12.37 -13.66
C GLU A 4 -6.93 12.04 -14.20
N THR A 5 -6.39 12.91 -15.06
CA THR A 5 -5.03 12.76 -15.64
C THR A 5 -3.93 13.13 -14.64
N ASP A 6 -4.18 14.10 -13.76
CA ASP A 6 -3.21 14.59 -12.77
C ASP A 6 -2.99 13.59 -11.61
N GLN A 7 -4.04 12.85 -11.24
CA GLN A 7 -4.01 11.91 -10.11
C GLN A 7 -3.24 10.62 -10.39
N ARG A 8 -3.17 10.18 -11.66
CA ARG A 8 -2.26 9.09 -12.08
C ARG A 8 -0.80 9.52 -12.03
N SER A 9 -0.52 10.81 -12.15
CA SER A 9 0.83 11.37 -12.25
C SER A 9 1.70 11.10 -11.02
N VAL A 10 1.17 11.21 -9.80
CA VAL A 10 1.98 11.05 -8.56
C VAL A 10 2.44 9.60 -8.35
N LEU A 11 1.57 8.61 -8.61
CA LEU A 11 1.94 7.19 -8.51
C LEU A 11 2.82 6.72 -9.66
N TYR A 12 2.71 7.35 -10.82
CA TYR A 12 3.46 6.99 -12.03
C TYR A 12 4.63 7.94 -12.34
N THR A 13 4.93 8.90 -11.45
CA THR A 13 6.15 9.66 -11.57
C THR A 13 7.34 8.71 -11.43
N LEU A 14 7.97 8.38 -12.54
CA LEU A 14 9.12 7.49 -12.57
C LEU A 14 10.24 8.09 -11.72
N MET A 15 10.47 7.49 -10.57
CA MET A 15 11.62 7.82 -9.75
C MET A 15 12.90 7.41 -10.49
N SER A 16 13.93 8.25 -10.47
CA SER A 16 15.24 7.83 -10.99
C SER A 16 15.74 6.62 -10.20
N PRO A 17 16.59 5.73 -10.79
CA PRO A 17 17.10 4.56 -10.08
C PRO A 17 17.72 4.90 -8.72
N ALA A 18 18.48 5.98 -8.64
CA ALA A 18 19.10 6.42 -7.40
C ALA A 18 18.08 6.98 -6.36
N ALA A 19 16.98 7.59 -6.81
CA ALA A 19 15.88 8.01 -5.93
C ALA A 19 15.13 6.77 -5.41
N SER A 20 14.86 5.78 -6.26
CA SER A 20 14.27 4.52 -5.86
C SER A 20 15.11 3.78 -4.81
N MET A 21 16.42 3.68 -4.99
CA MET A 21 17.34 3.08 -4.02
C MET A 21 17.30 3.81 -2.67
N THR A 22 17.26 5.14 -2.67
CA THR A 22 17.18 5.95 -1.44
C THR A 22 15.84 5.71 -0.73
N ALA A 23 14.75 5.66 -1.48
CA ALA A 23 13.42 5.40 -0.94
C ALA A 23 13.28 3.95 -0.43
N ASP A 24 13.81 2.96 -1.16
CA ASP A 24 13.82 1.55 -0.74
C ASP A 24 14.65 1.36 0.56
N ALA A 25 15.81 1.99 0.68
CA ALA A 25 16.59 1.99 1.92
C ALA A 25 15.84 2.67 3.08
N THR A 26 15.08 3.71 2.80
CA THR A 26 14.24 4.39 3.81
C THR A 26 13.10 3.48 4.27
N ILE A 27 12.42 2.79 3.35
CA ILE A 27 11.37 1.81 3.67
C ILE A 27 11.92 0.71 4.58
N ALA A 28 13.07 0.16 4.24
CA ALA A 28 13.71 -0.89 5.03
C ALA A 28 14.06 -0.43 6.45
N ILE A 29 14.58 0.80 6.63
CA ILE A 29 14.83 1.39 7.97
C ILE A 29 13.51 1.52 8.74
N ILE A 30 12.44 1.99 8.10
CA ILE A 30 11.12 2.10 8.75
C ILE A 30 10.64 0.74 9.24
N ALA A 31 10.75 -0.29 8.41
CA ALA A 31 10.27 -1.63 8.71
C ALA A 31 11.07 -2.33 9.80
N GLU A 32 12.39 -2.14 9.84
CA GLU A 32 13.30 -2.84 10.76
C GLU A 32 13.55 -2.09 12.06
N GLU A 33 13.71 -0.76 11.98
CA GLU A 33 14.19 0.07 13.09
C GLU A 33 13.14 1.07 13.57
N GLY A 34 12.08 1.27 12.78
CA GLY A 34 10.99 2.19 13.08
C GLY A 34 11.13 3.57 12.42
N PHE A 35 9.98 4.24 12.35
CA PHE A 35 9.81 5.51 11.65
C PHE A 35 10.79 6.61 12.12
N ASP A 36 11.10 6.67 13.42
CA ASP A 36 11.92 7.74 13.97
C ASP A 36 13.42 7.55 13.76
N ARG A 37 13.86 6.38 13.31
CA ARG A 37 15.27 6.12 12.97
C ARG A 37 15.69 6.66 11.60
N VAL A 38 14.74 7.08 10.77
CA VAL A 38 15.04 7.63 9.45
C VAL A 38 15.77 8.96 9.56
N SER A 39 16.94 9.03 8.95
CA SER A 39 17.77 10.23 8.79
C SER A 39 18.63 10.11 7.54
N VAL A 40 19.17 11.23 7.04
CA VAL A 40 20.13 11.22 5.93
C VAL A 40 21.34 10.30 6.24
N ARG A 41 21.81 10.31 7.51
CA ARG A 41 22.93 9.49 7.93
C ARG A 41 22.61 8.00 7.96
N SER A 42 21.44 7.61 8.50
CA SER A 42 21.05 6.20 8.55
C SER A 42 20.81 5.65 7.15
N VAL A 43 20.18 6.42 6.26
CA VAL A 43 19.95 6.03 4.86
C VAL A 43 21.28 5.91 4.10
N ALA A 44 22.19 6.87 4.26
CA ALA A 44 23.53 6.82 3.64
C ALA A 44 24.35 5.62 4.12
N ALA A 45 24.32 5.35 5.44
CA ALA A 45 24.99 4.19 6.02
C ALA A 45 24.44 2.87 5.44
N ARG A 46 23.12 2.75 5.32
CA ARG A 46 22.47 1.56 4.75
C ARG A 46 22.81 1.35 3.27
N LEU A 47 22.99 2.43 2.51
CA LEU A 47 23.39 2.39 1.11
C LEU A 47 24.91 2.20 0.91
N GLY A 48 25.72 2.29 1.97
CA GLY A 48 27.17 2.23 1.88
C GLY A 48 27.79 3.43 1.17
N VAL A 49 27.15 4.61 1.25
CA VAL A 49 27.59 5.84 0.60
C VAL A 49 27.83 6.97 1.61
N ALA A 50 28.58 8.01 1.20
CA ALA A 50 28.69 9.22 2.03
C ALA A 50 27.33 9.95 2.14
N PRO A 51 27.07 10.70 3.23
CA PRO A 51 25.80 11.42 3.40
C PRO A 51 25.50 12.48 2.35
N GLY A 52 26.53 13.11 1.75
CA GLY A 52 26.38 14.20 0.78
C GLY A 52 25.47 13.89 -0.40
N PRO A 53 25.67 12.80 -1.16
CA PRO A 53 24.81 12.41 -2.26
C PRO A 53 23.34 12.18 -1.86
N VAL A 54 23.10 11.61 -0.68
CA VAL A 54 21.72 11.43 -0.15
C VAL A 54 21.11 12.77 0.20
N GLN A 55 21.85 13.64 0.89
CA GLN A 55 21.39 14.97 1.28
C GLN A 55 21.13 15.89 0.10
N TYR A 56 21.92 15.79 -0.96
CA TYR A 56 21.68 16.55 -2.19
C TYR A 56 20.35 16.18 -2.85
N ARG A 57 20.00 14.89 -2.83
CA ARG A 57 18.76 14.38 -3.45
C ARG A 57 17.55 14.54 -2.55
N SER A 58 17.70 14.25 -1.28
CA SER A 58 16.65 14.33 -0.26
C SER A 58 17.14 15.22 0.89
N PRO A 59 16.94 16.55 0.77
CA PRO A 59 17.57 17.54 1.65
C PRO A 59 17.04 17.49 3.10
N SER A 60 15.96 16.80 3.35
CA SER A 60 15.34 16.72 4.68
C SER A 60 14.82 15.30 4.99
N ARG A 61 14.67 15.00 6.28
CA ARG A 61 13.98 13.78 6.73
C ARG A 61 12.56 13.71 6.17
N ARG A 62 11.87 14.84 6.06
CA ARG A 62 10.53 14.90 5.48
C ARG A 62 10.54 14.43 4.02
N THR A 63 11.48 14.86 3.21
CA THR A 63 11.62 14.43 1.81
C THR A 63 11.87 12.93 1.74
N LEU A 64 12.81 12.39 2.55
CA LEU A 64 13.07 10.95 2.61
C LEU A 64 11.79 10.14 2.90
N LEU A 65 11.01 10.58 3.88
CA LEU A 65 9.77 9.92 4.28
C LEU A 65 8.66 10.03 3.22
N THR A 66 8.52 11.19 2.58
CA THR A 66 7.54 11.37 1.50
C THR A 66 7.89 10.50 0.29
N ASP A 67 9.17 10.49 -0.11
CA ASP A 67 9.65 9.65 -1.22
C ASP A 67 9.47 8.15 -0.90
N ALA A 68 9.72 7.75 0.34
CA ALA A 68 9.51 6.37 0.79
C ALA A 68 8.02 5.98 0.78
N LEU A 69 7.10 6.86 1.19
CA LEU A 69 5.67 6.60 1.09
C LEU A 69 5.26 6.39 -0.38
N VAL A 70 5.64 7.31 -1.27
CA VAL A 70 5.35 7.20 -2.71
C VAL A 70 5.90 5.89 -3.28
N ARG A 71 7.15 5.55 -2.95
CA ARG A 71 7.81 4.33 -3.42
C ARG A 71 7.12 3.06 -2.92
N SER A 72 6.76 3.01 -1.63
CA SER A 72 6.02 1.87 -1.05
C SER A 72 4.68 1.67 -1.75
N VAL A 73 3.93 2.74 -2.00
CA VAL A 73 2.66 2.68 -2.75
C VAL A 73 2.88 2.19 -4.19
N GLN A 74 3.93 2.65 -4.88
CA GLN A 74 4.27 2.18 -6.23
C GLN A 74 4.60 0.69 -6.26
N ARG A 75 5.39 0.19 -5.30
CA ARG A 75 5.74 -1.24 -5.18
C ARG A 75 4.48 -2.09 -4.97
N GLN A 76 3.61 -1.68 -4.05
CA GLN A 76 2.36 -2.37 -3.74
C GLN A 76 1.40 -2.34 -4.94
N ALA A 77 1.19 -1.17 -5.55
CA ALA A 77 0.33 -1.03 -6.73
C ALA A 77 0.85 -1.88 -7.90
N GLY A 78 2.17 -1.91 -8.13
CA GLY A 78 2.78 -2.74 -9.16
C GLY A 78 2.47 -4.23 -8.98
N ARG A 79 2.52 -4.74 -7.75
CA ARG A 79 2.14 -6.14 -7.46
C ARG A 79 0.64 -6.40 -7.65
N VAL A 80 -0.22 -5.54 -7.11
CA VAL A 80 -1.68 -5.67 -7.28
C VAL A 80 -2.07 -5.65 -8.76
N LEU A 81 -1.54 -4.70 -9.53
CA LEU A 81 -1.87 -4.51 -10.94
C LEU A 81 -1.20 -5.55 -11.86
N SER A 82 -0.27 -6.37 -11.36
CA SER A 82 0.26 -7.52 -12.11
C SER A 82 -0.73 -8.67 -12.23
N HIS A 83 -1.79 -8.66 -11.40
CA HIS A 83 -2.88 -9.62 -11.47
C HIS A 83 -3.99 -9.12 -12.38
N GLU A 84 -4.46 -9.98 -13.28
CA GLU A 84 -5.69 -9.75 -14.00
C GLU A 84 -6.89 -9.96 -13.07
N VAL A 85 -7.75 -8.96 -12.95
CA VAL A 85 -8.95 -9.02 -12.10
C VAL A 85 -10.17 -9.14 -13.00
N ASP A 86 -10.85 -10.28 -12.94
CA ASP A 86 -12.12 -10.55 -13.61
C ASP A 86 -13.29 -10.28 -12.63
N PRO A 87 -14.12 -9.27 -12.89
CA PRO A 87 -15.27 -8.95 -12.03
C PRO A 87 -16.30 -10.10 -11.90
N ALA A 88 -16.34 -11.03 -12.86
CA ALA A 88 -17.20 -12.21 -12.80
C ALA A 88 -16.62 -13.33 -11.92
N GLN A 89 -15.33 -13.23 -11.57
CA GLN A 89 -14.60 -14.20 -10.75
C GLN A 89 -13.97 -13.51 -9.52
N PRO A 90 -14.72 -13.31 -8.42
CA PRO A 90 -14.27 -12.57 -7.25
C PRO A 90 -12.95 -13.06 -6.64
N GLU A 91 -12.60 -14.32 -6.81
CA GLU A 91 -11.34 -14.90 -6.36
C GLU A 91 -10.11 -14.23 -7.00
N THR A 92 -10.26 -13.64 -8.19
CA THR A 92 -9.17 -12.89 -8.84
C THR A 92 -8.85 -11.60 -8.09
N LEU A 93 -9.85 -10.94 -7.52
CA LEU A 93 -9.67 -9.78 -6.65
C LEU A 93 -9.01 -10.17 -5.32
N VAL A 94 -9.39 -11.30 -4.72
CA VAL A 94 -8.74 -11.82 -3.50
C VAL A 94 -7.24 -12.00 -3.74
N ARG A 95 -6.85 -12.64 -4.85
CA ARG A 95 -5.44 -12.85 -5.21
C ARG A 95 -4.68 -11.54 -5.39
N ALA A 96 -5.27 -10.58 -6.09
CA ALA A 96 -4.65 -9.27 -6.29
C ALA A 96 -4.45 -8.53 -4.95
N LEU A 97 -5.47 -8.51 -4.09
CA LEU A 97 -5.40 -7.82 -2.79
C LEU A 97 -4.52 -8.54 -1.76
N ALA A 98 -4.30 -9.85 -1.89
CA ALA A 98 -3.38 -10.60 -1.04
C ALA A 98 -1.93 -10.09 -1.15
N GLU A 99 -1.56 -9.44 -2.26
CA GLU A 99 -0.25 -8.80 -2.44
C GLU A 99 0.01 -7.62 -1.48
N LEU A 100 -1.03 -7.12 -0.84
CA LEU A 100 -0.94 -6.06 0.17
C LEU A 100 -0.70 -6.61 1.59
N LEU A 101 -0.90 -7.90 1.80
CA LEU A 101 -0.76 -8.55 3.10
C LEU A 101 0.68 -9.07 3.30
N PRO A 102 1.17 -9.18 4.54
CA PRO A 102 2.55 -9.56 4.86
C PRO A 102 2.83 -11.07 4.68
N THR A 103 2.56 -11.60 3.48
CA THR A 103 2.69 -13.02 3.12
C THR A 103 4.09 -13.44 2.71
N GLY A 104 4.97 -12.47 2.39
CA GLY A 104 6.36 -12.68 2.02
C GLY A 104 7.25 -11.57 2.57
N ALA A 105 8.56 -11.68 2.41
CA ALA A 105 9.52 -10.72 2.99
C ALA A 105 9.31 -9.29 2.46
N VAL A 106 9.12 -9.14 1.15
CA VAL A 106 8.91 -7.83 0.51
C VAL A 106 7.54 -7.25 0.89
N GLN A 107 6.49 -8.09 0.90
CA GLN A 107 5.16 -7.67 1.33
C GLN A 107 5.15 -7.27 2.81
N ARG A 108 5.90 -8.00 3.67
CA ARG A 108 6.02 -7.67 5.09
C ARG A 108 6.73 -6.33 5.32
N GLU A 109 7.78 -6.04 4.58
CA GLU A 109 8.48 -4.76 4.63
C GLU A 109 7.56 -3.60 4.24
N ASP A 110 6.85 -3.72 3.09
CA ASP A 110 5.90 -2.70 2.64
C ASP A 110 4.71 -2.54 3.59
N ALA A 111 4.19 -3.63 4.15
CA ALA A 111 3.11 -3.63 5.11
C ALA A 111 3.52 -2.93 6.42
N ALA A 112 4.73 -3.20 6.94
CA ALA A 112 5.26 -2.55 8.14
C ALA A 112 5.45 -1.03 7.91
N ALA A 113 5.98 -0.65 6.74
CA ALA A 113 6.11 0.74 6.36
C ALA A 113 4.72 1.43 6.26
N TRP A 114 3.73 0.78 5.62
CA TRP A 114 2.38 1.31 5.49
C TRP A 114 1.73 1.59 6.85
N VAL A 115 1.80 0.66 7.79
CA VAL A 115 1.29 0.83 9.16
C VAL A 115 2.00 1.95 9.89
N ALA A 116 3.34 2.03 9.77
CA ALA A 116 4.12 3.11 10.37
C ALA A 116 3.76 4.48 9.79
N PHE A 117 3.54 4.59 8.47
CA PHE A 117 3.07 5.82 7.84
C PHE A 117 1.67 6.22 8.31
N GLY A 118 0.74 5.27 8.41
CA GLY A 118 -0.62 5.53 8.90
C GLY A 118 -0.63 6.07 10.33
N ALA A 119 0.12 5.43 11.23
CA ALA A 119 0.28 5.88 12.60
C ALA A 119 0.93 7.27 12.67
N ALA A 120 1.96 7.53 11.86
CA ALA A 120 2.63 8.81 11.81
C ALA A 120 1.75 9.93 11.22
N ALA A 121 0.93 9.64 10.23
CA ALA A 121 0.01 10.58 9.58
C ALA A 121 -1.05 11.12 10.55
N SER A 122 -1.49 10.31 11.52
CA SER A 122 -2.49 10.72 12.51
C SER A 122 -2.04 11.91 13.39
N THR A 123 -0.73 12.12 13.53
CA THR A 123 -0.15 13.16 14.39
C THR A 123 0.75 14.16 13.65
N ARG A 124 0.95 13.97 12.34
CA ARG A 124 1.83 14.80 11.52
C ARG A 124 1.08 15.33 10.29
N PRO A 125 0.51 16.56 10.33
CA PRO A 125 -0.32 17.12 9.25
C PRO A 125 0.35 17.08 7.87
N TRP A 126 1.67 17.29 7.79
CA TRP A 126 2.40 17.26 6.53
C TRP A 126 2.44 15.87 5.87
N LEU A 127 2.14 14.80 6.60
CA LEU A 127 2.09 13.41 6.11
C LEU A 127 0.65 12.96 5.88
N ALA A 128 -0.33 13.62 6.52
CA ALA A 128 -1.73 13.24 6.43
C ALA A 128 -2.25 13.29 4.98
N ASP A 129 -2.01 14.40 4.27
CA ASP A 129 -2.48 14.56 2.89
C ASP A 129 -1.88 13.53 1.93
N PRO A 130 -0.54 13.30 1.88
CA PRO A 130 0.03 12.24 1.04
C PRO A 130 -0.48 10.84 1.39
N TYR A 131 -0.66 10.53 2.67
CA TYR A 131 -1.19 9.23 3.10
C TYR A 131 -2.65 9.04 2.68
N TRP A 132 -3.50 10.06 2.88
CA TRP A 132 -4.90 10.05 2.45
C TRP A 132 -5.03 9.92 0.94
N GLU A 133 -4.17 10.59 0.19
CA GLU A 133 -4.16 10.50 -1.26
C GLU A 133 -3.84 9.07 -1.72
N ALA A 134 -2.83 8.43 -1.14
CA ALA A 134 -2.50 7.04 -1.42
C ALA A 134 -3.69 6.08 -1.14
N LEU A 135 -4.35 6.28 0.02
CA LEU A 135 -5.53 5.49 0.39
C LEU A 135 -6.72 5.74 -0.54
N ARG A 136 -6.93 7.00 -0.97
CA ARG A 136 -7.98 7.37 -1.90
C ARG A 136 -7.81 6.70 -3.27
N ILE A 137 -6.59 6.68 -3.80
CA ILE A 137 -6.27 6.03 -5.08
C ILE A 137 -6.61 4.54 -5.02
N MET A 138 -6.19 3.86 -3.96
CA MET A 138 -6.53 2.45 -3.76
C MET A 138 -8.04 2.23 -3.69
N ARG A 139 -8.76 3.06 -2.92
CA ARG A 139 -10.22 2.97 -2.80
C ARG A 139 -10.93 3.18 -4.14
N THR A 140 -10.50 4.15 -4.93
CA THR A 140 -11.06 4.41 -6.27
C THR A 140 -10.87 3.21 -7.20
N TRP A 141 -9.71 2.56 -7.17
CA TRP A 141 -9.48 1.36 -7.95
C TRP A 141 -10.38 0.20 -7.49
N VAL A 142 -10.45 -0.07 -6.17
CA VAL A 142 -11.33 -1.11 -5.62
C VAL A 142 -12.80 -0.81 -5.93
N GLU A 143 -13.24 0.44 -5.83
CA GLU A 143 -14.61 0.86 -6.16
C GLU A 143 -14.96 0.54 -7.61
N GLY A 144 -14.04 0.81 -8.55
CA GLY A 144 -14.22 0.46 -9.97
C GLY A 144 -14.42 -1.05 -10.16
N VAL A 145 -13.56 -1.86 -9.56
CA VAL A 145 -13.68 -3.33 -9.61
C VAL A 145 -15.00 -3.81 -9.01
N LEU A 146 -15.41 -3.26 -7.86
CA LEU A 146 -16.67 -3.62 -7.21
C LEU A 146 -17.90 -3.17 -8.01
N ALA A 147 -17.83 -2.03 -8.70
CA ALA A 147 -18.89 -1.57 -9.58
C ALA A 147 -19.11 -2.55 -10.75
N ASP A 148 -18.03 -3.07 -11.32
CA ASP A 148 -18.11 -4.06 -12.39
C ASP A 148 -18.52 -5.45 -11.87
N ALA A 149 -18.05 -5.88 -10.70
CA ALA A 149 -18.55 -7.07 -10.02
C ALA A 149 -20.06 -6.98 -9.71
N ARG A 150 -20.56 -5.80 -9.38
CA ARG A 150 -22.01 -5.57 -9.18
C ARG A 150 -22.80 -5.75 -10.48
N LYS A 151 -22.32 -5.23 -11.61
CA LYS A 151 -22.91 -5.44 -12.94
C LYS A 151 -22.93 -6.94 -13.30
N ALA A 152 -21.87 -7.67 -12.93
CA ALA A 152 -21.77 -9.12 -13.11
C ALA A 152 -22.61 -9.94 -12.10
N GLY A 153 -23.36 -9.31 -11.19
CA GLY A 153 -24.15 -9.98 -10.14
C GLY A 153 -23.33 -10.63 -9.02
N ARG A 154 -22.04 -10.28 -8.91
CA ARG A 154 -21.09 -10.84 -7.96
C ARG A 154 -20.88 -9.99 -6.70
N MET A 155 -21.58 -8.88 -6.56
CA MET A 155 -21.56 -8.05 -5.34
C MET A 155 -22.96 -8.01 -4.70
N ARG A 156 -23.04 -7.76 -3.40
CA ARG A 156 -24.29 -7.50 -2.69
C ARG A 156 -25.00 -6.29 -3.32
N ALA A 157 -26.30 -6.42 -3.58
CA ALA A 157 -27.09 -5.37 -4.22
C ALA A 157 -27.38 -4.17 -3.29
N ASP A 158 -27.43 -4.43 -1.98
CA ASP A 158 -27.74 -3.46 -0.93
C ASP A 158 -26.53 -2.63 -0.48
N LEU A 159 -25.31 -2.94 -0.97
CA LEU A 159 -24.08 -2.25 -0.61
C LEU A 159 -23.55 -1.42 -1.79
N PRO A 160 -23.45 -0.08 -1.67
CA PRO A 160 -22.80 0.76 -2.68
C PRO A 160 -21.33 0.38 -2.90
N PRO A 161 -20.80 0.37 -4.15
CA PRO A 161 -19.39 0.06 -4.41
C PRO A 161 -18.40 0.91 -3.63
N ALA A 162 -18.67 2.21 -3.46
CA ALA A 162 -17.83 3.12 -2.67
C ALA A 162 -17.76 2.70 -1.19
N GLU A 163 -18.86 2.24 -0.60
CA GLU A 163 -18.87 1.72 0.77
C GLU A 163 -18.16 0.37 0.85
N GLY A 164 -18.39 -0.50 -0.13
CA GLY A 164 -17.66 -1.74 -0.29
C GLY A 164 -16.15 -1.53 -0.34
N ALA A 165 -15.68 -0.54 -1.09
CA ALA A 165 -14.26 -0.21 -1.17
C ALA A 165 -13.67 0.26 0.18
N ARG A 166 -14.45 1.01 0.97
CA ARG A 166 -14.03 1.38 2.34
C ARG A 166 -13.93 0.15 3.25
N LEU A 167 -14.88 -0.78 3.17
CA LEU A 167 -14.84 -2.02 3.94
C LEU A 167 -13.66 -2.90 3.53
N VAL A 168 -13.43 -3.08 2.22
CA VAL A 168 -12.25 -3.84 1.72
C VAL A 168 -10.96 -3.25 2.27
N THR A 169 -10.77 -1.93 2.19
CA THR A 169 -9.56 -1.29 2.71
C THR A 169 -9.44 -1.40 4.22
N ALA A 170 -10.56 -1.37 4.95
CA ALA A 170 -10.56 -1.58 6.40
C ALA A 170 -10.16 -3.02 6.78
N VAL A 171 -10.67 -4.03 6.05
CA VAL A 171 -10.29 -5.43 6.24
C VAL A 171 -8.80 -5.62 5.98
N ILE A 172 -8.26 -5.10 4.87
CA ILE A 172 -6.84 -5.20 4.54
C ILE A 172 -5.99 -4.54 5.64
N ASN A 173 -6.33 -3.32 6.07
CA ASN A 173 -5.57 -2.61 7.09
C ASN A 173 -5.62 -3.34 8.45
N GLY A 174 -6.78 -3.90 8.83
CA GLY A 174 -6.93 -4.69 10.05
C GLY A 174 -6.07 -5.95 10.00
N LEU A 175 -6.22 -6.77 8.94
CA LEU A 175 -5.41 -7.97 8.75
C LEU A 175 -3.91 -7.66 8.71
N THR A 176 -3.52 -6.59 8.03
CA THR A 176 -2.11 -6.16 7.98
C THR A 176 -1.56 -5.90 9.37
N LEU A 177 -2.29 -5.16 10.20
CA LEU A 177 -1.86 -4.84 11.56
C LEU A 177 -1.77 -6.10 12.43
N ASP A 178 -2.79 -6.95 12.38
CA ASP A 178 -2.84 -8.19 13.15
C ASP A 178 -1.69 -9.13 12.76
N LEU A 179 -1.48 -9.35 11.46
CA LEU A 179 -0.46 -10.26 10.94
C LEU A 179 0.97 -9.78 11.15
N LEU A 180 1.20 -8.47 11.23
CA LEU A 180 2.52 -7.94 11.58
C LEU A 180 2.87 -8.21 13.05
N ASN A 181 1.88 -8.28 13.93
CA ASN A 181 2.03 -8.48 15.37
C ASN A 181 1.81 -9.93 15.82
N ALA A 182 1.23 -10.77 14.98
CA ALA A 182 1.00 -12.19 15.26
C ALA A 182 2.28 -13.03 15.03
N PRO A 183 2.35 -14.24 15.59
CA PRO A 183 3.30 -15.25 15.18
C PRO A 183 3.21 -15.49 13.65
N PRO A 184 4.29 -15.95 13.00
CA PRO A 184 4.26 -16.24 11.58
C PRO A 184 3.12 -17.19 11.23
N THR A 185 2.26 -16.75 10.30
CA THR A 185 1.09 -17.49 9.82
C THR A 185 1.33 -17.91 8.37
N GLU A 186 0.87 -19.11 7.99
CA GLU A 186 1.01 -19.57 6.62
C GLU A 186 0.22 -18.68 5.64
N ALA A 187 0.80 -18.41 4.47
CA ALA A 187 0.20 -17.53 3.47
C ALA A 187 -1.21 -17.96 3.05
N GLY A 188 -1.47 -19.28 3.00
CA GLY A 188 -2.79 -19.84 2.68
C GLY A 188 -3.86 -19.46 3.72
N GLU A 189 -3.51 -19.45 5.00
CA GLU A 189 -4.42 -19.05 6.08
C GLU A 189 -4.73 -17.55 6.00
N VAL A 190 -3.71 -16.73 5.76
CA VAL A 190 -3.86 -15.27 5.58
C VAL A 190 -4.79 -14.94 4.42
N ILE A 191 -4.62 -15.63 3.27
CA ILE A 191 -5.51 -15.48 2.11
C ILE A 191 -6.92 -15.96 2.44
N GLY A 192 -7.07 -17.03 3.25
CA GLY A 192 -8.35 -17.50 3.75
C GLY A 192 -9.10 -16.46 4.58
N GLN A 193 -8.40 -15.75 5.46
CA GLN A 193 -8.98 -14.66 6.26
C GLN A 193 -9.43 -13.49 5.39
N LEU A 194 -8.61 -13.08 4.40
CA LEU A 194 -8.98 -12.06 3.43
C LEU A 194 -10.23 -12.47 2.63
N ARG A 195 -10.25 -13.71 2.12
CA ARG A 195 -11.40 -14.27 1.39
C ARG A 195 -12.67 -14.21 2.23
N SER A 196 -12.61 -14.61 3.49
CA SER A 196 -13.75 -14.57 4.42
C SER A 196 -14.24 -13.12 4.62
N GLY A 197 -13.34 -12.17 4.81
CA GLY A 197 -13.70 -10.74 4.93
C GLY A 197 -14.37 -10.20 3.67
N LEU A 198 -13.84 -10.52 2.49
CA LEU A 198 -14.42 -10.10 1.22
C LEU A 198 -15.75 -10.82 0.90
N GLY A 199 -15.95 -12.02 1.42
CA GLY A 199 -17.21 -12.77 1.30
C GLY A 199 -18.42 -12.08 1.94
N LEU A 200 -18.18 -11.09 2.82
CA LEU A 200 -19.25 -10.21 3.35
C LEU A 200 -19.73 -9.19 2.31
N ILE A 201 -18.97 -8.96 1.25
CA ILE A 201 -19.20 -7.94 0.22
C ILE A 201 -19.51 -8.59 -1.13
N LEU A 202 -18.75 -9.60 -1.48
CA LEU A 202 -18.81 -10.32 -2.75
C LEU A 202 -19.55 -11.64 -2.61
N ARG A 203 -20.15 -12.11 -3.70
CA ARG A 203 -20.85 -13.41 -3.81
C ARG A 203 -20.00 -14.38 -4.60
N GLY A 204 -19.93 -15.62 -4.14
CA GLY A 204 -19.21 -16.68 -4.83
C GLY A 204 -17.71 -16.75 -4.46
N LEU A 205 -17.37 -16.27 -3.26
CA LEU A 205 -16.12 -16.54 -2.57
C LEU A 205 -16.29 -17.72 -1.62
#